data_e7d3d7f7d60fa1a93fa672bdc7db5d1d
#
_entry.id   e7d3d7f7d60fa1a93fa672bdc7db5d1d
#
_cell.length_a   1.000
_cell.length_b   1.000
_cell.length_c   1.000
_cell.angle_alpha   90.00
_cell.angle_beta   90.00
_cell.angle_gamma   90.00
#
_symmetry.space_group_name_H-M   'P 1'
#
loop_
_entity.id
_entity.type
_entity.pdbx_description
1 polymer ?
#
loop_
_entity_poly.entity_id
_entity_poly.type
_entity_poly.pdbx_seq_one_letter_code
_entity_poly.pdbx_strand_id
1 'polypeptide(L)'
;VTGDSITAEHITLLNASLEEDLQTLKALNIPPQNYYYGYYRVDSGELYTYKVDPNASVTIYDIEQEYGAGEERLYTFKTWRDFAAAVQENEGLLVQPYTLTLKNSVVVKIEEKFYH
;
A
#
# COMPACT_ATOMS: atom_id res chain seq x y z
N VAL A 1 9.16 7.78 -6.05
CA VAL A 1 10.00 6.60 -6.26
C VAL A 1 11.21 6.98 -7.09
N THR A 2 12.38 6.89 -6.53
CA THR A 2 13.63 7.15 -7.22
C THR A 2 14.68 6.13 -6.77
N GLY A 3 15.55 5.69 -7.69
CA GLY A 3 16.69 4.84 -7.39
C GLY A 3 16.44 3.78 -6.32
N ASP A 4 16.93 4.04 -5.12
CA ASP A 4 16.84 3.14 -3.98
C ASP A 4 16.05 3.72 -2.80
N SER A 5 15.17 4.68 -3.05
CA SER A 5 14.35 5.28 -2.00
C SER A 5 12.90 5.47 -2.41
N ILE A 6 12.03 5.51 -1.42
CA ILE A 6 10.59 5.79 -1.59
C ILE A 6 10.16 6.84 -0.57
N THR A 7 9.38 7.81 -1.03
CA THR A 7 8.72 8.77 -0.15
C THR A 7 7.25 8.39 -0.05
N ALA A 8 6.77 8.20 1.15
CA ALA A 8 5.41 7.72 1.40
C ALA A 8 4.74 8.54 2.50
N GLU A 9 3.45 8.74 2.35
CA GLU A 9 2.61 9.32 3.39
C GLU A 9 2.16 8.21 4.34
N HIS A 10 2.27 8.43 5.65
CA HIS A 10 1.70 7.52 6.62
C HIS A 10 0.20 7.68 6.63
N ILE A 11 -0.52 6.56 6.53
CA ILE A 11 -1.98 6.54 6.60
C ILE A 11 -2.42 5.54 7.66
N THR A 12 -3.65 5.71 8.14
CA THR A 12 -4.30 4.75 9.02
C THR A 12 -5.53 4.22 8.30
N LEU A 13 -5.68 2.90 8.25
CA LEU A 13 -6.89 2.26 7.74
C LEU A 13 -7.74 1.82 8.93
N LEU A 14 -8.90 2.46 9.10
CA LEU A 14 -9.86 2.09 10.12
C LEU A 14 -10.76 1.00 9.56
N ASN A 15 -10.88 -0.10 10.30
CA ASN A 15 -11.66 -1.27 9.90
C ASN A 15 -12.98 -1.28 10.67
N ALA A 16 -14.10 -1.01 9.99
CA ALA A 16 -15.42 -0.92 10.61
C ALA A 16 -15.89 -2.23 11.25
N SER A 17 -15.27 -3.37 10.94
CA SER A 17 -15.59 -4.64 11.58
C SER A 17 -14.92 -4.80 12.94
N LEU A 18 -13.98 -3.92 13.30
CA LEU A 18 -13.35 -3.88 14.63
C LEU A 18 -14.02 -2.83 15.49
N GLU A 19 -14.40 -3.21 16.70
CA GLU A 19 -15.15 -2.33 17.61
C GLU A 19 -14.42 -1.00 17.87
N GLU A 20 -13.12 -1.06 18.14
CA GLU A 20 -12.33 0.15 18.41
C GLU A 20 -12.34 1.12 17.25
N ASP A 21 -12.16 0.60 16.02
CA ASP A 21 -12.14 1.43 14.82
C ASP A 21 -13.52 1.98 14.52
N LEU A 22 -14.58 1.19 14.75
CA LEU A 22 -15.95 1.64 14.56
C LEU A 22 -16.28 2.78 15.50
N GLN A 23 -15.84 2.73 16.76
CA GLN A 23 -16.02 3.82 17.72
C GLN A 23 -15.31 5.09 17.24
N THR A 24 -14.10 4.97 16.70
CA THR A 24 -13.35 6.09 16.15
C THR A 24 -14.11 6.71 14.96
N LEU A 25 -14.62 5.88 14.06
CA LEU A 25 -15.38 6.34 12.90
C LEU A 25 -16.64 7.11 13.33
N LYS A 26 -17.35 6.63 14.35
CA LYS A 26 -18.52 7.30 14.87
C LYS A 26 -18.16 8.64 15.53
N ALA A 27 -17.05 8.68 16.27
CA ALA A 27 -16.58 9.90 16.91
C ALA A 27 -16.19 10.97 15.90
N LEU A 28 -15.69 10.56 14.73
CA LEU A 28 -15.33 11.46 13.62
C LEU A 28 -16.54 11.82 12.75
N ASN A 29 -17.73 11.28 13.03
CA ASN A 29 -18.96 11.48 12.26
C ASN A 29 -18.83 11.04 10.80
N ILE A 30 -18.12 9.92 10.57
CA ILE A 30 -17.94 9.36 9.23
C ILE A 30 -19.04 8.32 8.99
N PRO A 31 -19.95 8.55 8.02
CA PRO A 31 -21.04 7.62 7.77
C PRO A 31 -20.58 6.36 7.02
N PRO A 32 -21.31 5.22 7.18
CA PRO A 32 -20.96 3.96 6.54
C PRO A 32 -20.82 4.02 5.00
N GLN A 33 -21.56 4.91 4.34
CA GLN A 33 -21.45 5.05 2.90
C GLN A 33 -20.10 5.57 2.42
N ASN A 34 -19.29 6.13 3.32
CA ASN A 34 -17.94 6.59 3.00
C ASN A 34 -16.88 5.50 3.19
N TYR A 35 -17.28 4.31 3.66
CA TYR A 35 -16.33 3.21 3.83
C TYR A 35 -16.10 2.51 2.49
N TYR A 36 -14.86 2.06 2.26
CA TYR A 36 -14.50 1.27 1.10
C TYR A 36 -14.24 -0.17 1.56
N TYR A 37 -15.13 -1.08 1.20
CA TYR A 37 -15.09 -2.48 1.67
C TYR A 37 -14.93 -2.60 3.19
N GLY A 38 -15.61 -1.73 3.94
CA GLY A 38 -15.54 -1.73 5.41
C GLY A 38 -14.34 -0.99 5.99
N TYR A 39 -13.53 -0.32 5.14
CA TYR A 39 -12.36 0.44 5.58
C TYR A 39 -12.55 1.93 5.31
N TYR A 40 -11.93 2.74 6.13
CA TYR A 40 -11.82 4.18 5.91
C TYR A 40 -10.35 4.60 6.07
N ARG A 41 -9.84 5.33 5.09
CA ARG A 41 -8.45 5.78 5.07
C ARG A 41 -8.32 7.16 5.69
N VAL A 42 -7.46 7.29 6.70
CA VAL A 42 -7.15 8.57 7.31
C VAL A 42 -5.73 8.96 6.89
N ASP A 43 -5.62 10.05 6.13
CA ASP A 43 -4.34 10.56 5.66
C ASP A 43 -3.72 11.45 6.75
N SER A 44 -2.46 11.19 7.10
CA SER A 44 -1.77 11.96 8.15
C SER A 44 -1.24 13.29 7.65
N GLY A 45 -0.98 13.39 6.34
CA GLY A 45 -0.30 14.54 5.76
C GLY A 45 1.21 14.53 6.00
N GLU A 46 1.74 13.52 6.68
CA GLU A 46 3.16 13.40 7.00
C GLU A 46 3.86 12.51 5.99
N LEU A 47 4.92 13.05 5.37
CA LEU A 47 5.71 12.33 4.38
C LEU A 47 7.02 11.84 5.00
N TYR A 48 7.37 10.60 4.71
CA TYR A 48 8.61 9.98 5.16
C TYR A 48 9.34 9.38 3.98
N THR A 49 10.66 9.55 3.93
CA THR A 49 11.50 8.96 2.90
C THR A 49 12.26 7.78 3.50
N TYR A 50 12.13 6.63 2.86
CA TYR A 50 12.77 5.39 3.30
C TYR A 50 13.77 4.92 2.26
N LYS A 51 14.91 4.40 2.72
CA LYS A 51 15.82 3.69 1.85
C LYS A 51 15.24 2.29 1.58
N VAL A 52 15.38 1.82 0.35
CA VAL A 52 14.84 0.53 -0.07
C VAL A 52 16.00 -0.39 -0.45
N ASP A 53 15.98 -1.62 0.07
CA ASP A 53 16.94 -2.64 -0.33
C ASP A 53 16.73 -2.96 -1.82
N PRO A 54 17.80 -3.01 -2.64
CA PRO A 54 17.65 -3.34 -4.06
C PRO A 54 16.98 -4.69 -4.31
N ASN A 55 17.06 -5.61 -3.36
CA ASN A 55 16.42 -6.92 -3.44
C ASN A 55 15.05 -6.97 -2.78
N ALA A 56 14.50 -5.82 -2.36
CA ALA A 56 13.17 -5.77 -1.77
C ALA A 56 12.13 -6.27 -2.76
N SER A 57 11.26 -7.16 -2.30
CA SER A 57 10.15 -7.65 -3.11
C SER A 57 8.95 -6.71 -2.97
N VAL A 58 8.17 -6.59 -4.04
CA VAL A 58 6.95 -5.77 -4.04
C VAL A 58 5.81 -6.61 -4.58
N THR A 59 4.78 -6.84 -3.75
CA THR A 59 3.60 -7.60 -4.16
C THR A 59 2.43 -6.65 -4.37
N ILE A 60 1.80 -6.73 -5.54
CA ILE A 60 0.64 -5.91 -5.90
C ILE A 60 -0.55 -6.79 -6.21
N TYR A 61 -1.73 -6.17 -6.20
CA TYR A 61 -2.95 -6.81 -6.66
C TYR A 61 -3.17 -6.45 -8.14
N ASP A 62 -2.84 -7.39 -9.02
CA ASP A 62 -2.88 -7.21 -10.48
C ASP A 62 -4.27 -7.60 -11.01
N ILE A 63 -5.25 -6.72 -10.79
CA ILE A 63 -6.66 -7.01 -11.10
C ILE A 63 -6.87 -7.37 -12.57
N GLU A 64 -6.19 -6.69 -13.47
CA GLU A 64 -6.35 -6.89 -14.91
C GLU A 64 -5.34 -7.87 -15.50
N GLN A 65 -4.52 -8.46 -14.64
CA GLN A 65 -3.47 -9.42 -15.04
C GLN A 65 -2.47 -8.84 -16.04
N GLU A 66 -2.20 -7.56 -15.95
CA GLU A 66 -1.23 -6.87 -16.83
C GLU A 66 0.19 -7.39 -16.66
N TYR A 67 0.52 -7.88 -15.46
CA TYR A 67 1.87 -8.35 -15.12
C TYR A 67 1.96 -9.87 -15.11
N GLY A 68 0.89 -10.56 -15.53
CA GLY A 68 0.90 -12.01 -15.61
C GLY A 68 0.54 -12.74 -14.32
N ALA A 69 -0.20 -12.07 -13.43
CA ALA A 69 -0.69 -12.69 -12.19
C ALA A 69 -1.63 -13.86 -12.51
N GLY A 70 -1.63 -14.88 -11.64
CA GLY A 70 -2.55 -16.00 -11.74
C GLY A 70 -3.96 -15.65 -11.26
N GLU A 71 -4.76 -16.68 -11.00
CA GLU A 71 -6.16 -16.51 -10.56
C GLU A 71 -6.29 -15.69 -9.28
N GLU A 72 -5.28 -15.74 -8.40
CA GLU A 72 -5.27 -14.96 -7.17
C GLU A 72 -5.04 -13.47 -7.41
N ARG A 73 -4.63 -13.10 -8.61
CA ARG A 73 -4.33 -11.74 -9.03
C ARG A 73 -3.25 -11.06 -8.19
N LEU A 74 -2.39 -11.84 -7.57
CA LEU A 74 -1.23 -11.36 -6.84
C LEU A 74 -0.01 -11.47 -7.73
N TYR A 75 0.72 -10.39 -7.89
CA TYR A 75 1.95 -10.37 -8.64
C TYR A 75 3.07 -9.80 -7.78
N THR A 76 4.22 -10.49 -7.76
CA THR A 76 5.39 -10.05 -7.00
C THR A 76 6.52 -9.65 -7.93
N PHE A 77 6.92 -8.38 -7.84
CA PHE A 77 8.17 -7.92 -8.46
C PHE A 77 9.31 -8.40 -7.56
N LYS A 78 10.24 -9.17 -8.12
CA LYS A 78 11.30 -9.80 -7.33
C LYS A 78 12.31 -8.81 -6.79
N THR A 79 12.46 -7.65 -7.46
CA THR A 79 13.41 -6.62 -7.05
C THR A 79 12.75 -5.26 -7.06
N TRP A 80 13.31 -4.34 -6.29
CA TRP A 80 12.88 -2.95 -6.27
C TRP A 80 13.01 -2.29 -7.65
N ARG A 81 14.07 -2.62 -8.40
CA ARG A 81 14.30 -2.07 -9.73
C ARG A 81 13.15 -2.40 -10.67
N ASP A 82 12.68 -3.64 -10.64
CA ASP A 82 11.58 -4.06 -11.51
C ASP A 82 10.30 -3.29 -11.19
N PHE A 83 10.01 -3.10 -9.91
CA PHE A 83 8.84 -2.31 -9.50
C PHE A 83 8.99 -0.85 -9.91
N ALA A 84 10.15 -0.25 -9.70
CA ALA A 84 10.41 1.14 -10.05
C ALA A 84 10.22 1.38 -11.56
N ALA A 85 10.64 0.42 -12.39
CA ALA A 85 10.42 0.49 -13.84
C ALA A 85 8.93 0.44 -14.18
N ALA A 86 8.16 -0.42 -13.51
CA ALA A 86 6.72 -0.50 -13.71
C ALA A 86 6.01 0.79 -13.31
N VAL A 87 6.45 1.44 -12.23
CA VAL A 87 5.90 2.71 -11.77
C VAL A 87 6.08 3.82 -12.79
N GLN A 88 7.21 3.84 -13.50
CA GLN A 88 7.45 4.83 -14.54
C GLN A 88 6.44 4.74 -15.67
N GLU A 89 5.96 3.54 -15.97
CA GLU A 89 4.93 3.33 -16.99
C GLU A 89 3.52 3.46 -16.45
N ASN A 90 3.33 3.23 -15.14
CA ASN A 90 2.01 3.24 -14.51
C ASN A 90 2.10 3.85 -13.11
N GLU A 91 1.97 5.16 -13.02
CA GLU A 91 1.99 5.89 -11.74
C GLU A 91 0.83 5.52 -10.83
N GLY A 92 -0.23 4.93 -11.37
CA GLY A 92 -1.36 4.46 -10.58
C GLY A 92 -0.98 3.42 -9.54
N LEU A 93 0.15 2.72 -9.73
CA LEU A 93 0.66 1.78 -8.74
C LEU A 93 0.99 2.45 -7.40
N LEU A 94 1.28 3.75 -7.41
CA LEU A 94 1.63 4.49 -6.18
C LEU A 94 0.43 5.00 -5.40
N VAL A 95 -0.76 4.92 -5.96
CA VAL A 95 -1.98 5.47 -5.33
C VAL A 95 -2.54 4.55 -4.26
N GLN A 96 -2.25 3.27 -4.36
CA GLN A 96 -2.78 2.28 -3.44
C GLN A 96 -2.02 2.29 -2.11
N PRO A 97 -2.70 1.93 -0.99
CA PRO A 97 -2.00 1.80 0.28
C PRO A 97 -1.14 0.53 0.30
N TYR A 98 0.06 0.65 0.87
CA TYR A 98 1.02 -0.44 0.97
C TYR A 98 1.48 -0.62 2.42
N THR A 99 1.85 -1.85 2.75
CA THR A 99 2.53 -2.16 4.00
C THR A 99 4.02 -2.31 3.71
N LEU A 100 4.84 -1.55 4.44
CA LEU A 100 6.30 -1.60 4.31
C LEU A 100 6.87 -2.40 5.46
N THR A 101 7.72 -3.39 5.16
CA THR A 101 8.47 -4.13 6.17
C THR A 101 9.91 -3.62 6.16
N LEU A 102 10.37 -3.13 7.31
CA LEU A 102 11.72 -2.57 7.45
C LEU A 102 12.61 -3.49 8.29
N LYS A 103 13.88 -3.53 7.92
CA LYS A 103 14.92 -4.21 8.68
C LYS A 103 16.11 -3.27 8.75
N ASN A 104 16.53 -2.89 9.98
CA ASN A 104 17.59 -1.91 10.18
C ASN A 104 17.33 -0.60 9.44
N SER A 105 16.09 -0.12 9.51
CA SER A 105 15.63 1.13 8.87
C SER A 105 15.65 1.11 7.34
N VAL A 106 15.77 -0.05 6.73
CA VAL A 106 15.73 -0.23 5.28
C VAL A 106 14.51 -1.07 4.91
N VAL A 107 13.76 -0.64 3.90
CA VAL A 107 12.59 -1.39 3.42
C VAL A 107 13.06 -2.65 2.70
N VAL A 108 12.60 -3.81 3.16
CA VAL A 108 12.97 -5.12 2.57
C VAL A 108 11.79 -5.81 1.90
N LYS A 109 10.57 -5.35 2.16
CA LYS A 109 9.36 -5.93 1.58
C LYS A 109 8.27 -4.89 1.51
N ILE A 110 7.51 -4.88 0.41
CA ILE A 110 6.39 -3.97 0.20
C ILE A 110 5.21 -4.81 -0.28
N GLU A 111 4.05 -4.62 0.35
CA GLU A 111 2.84 -5.38 0.01
C GLU A 111 1.66 -4.43 -0.10
N GLU A 112 0.93 -4.50 -1.21
CA GLU A 112 -0.29 -3.73 -1.37
C GLU A 112 -1.35 -4.24 -0.39
N LYS A 113 -2.10 -3.31 0.23
CA LYS A 113 -3.21 -3.66 1.12
C LYS A 113 -4.44 -4.00 0.28
N PHE A 114 -4.96 -5.21 0.46
CA PHE A 114 -6.17 -5.65 -0.25
C PHE A 114 -7.40 -5.40 0.59
N TYR A 115 -8.47 -4.96 -0.08
CA TYR A 115 -9.78 -4.73 0.52
C TYR A 115 -10.73 -5.84 0.07
N HIS A 116 -11.15 -6.68 0.99
CA HIS A 116 -12.22 -7.66 0.75
C HIS A 116 -12.70 -8.29 2.04
#